data_f6cbb3e7225a499990aa6027de7858f8
#
_entry.id   f6cbb3e7225a499990aa6027de7858f8
#
_cell.length_a   1.000
_cell.length_b   1.000
_cell.length_c   1.000
_cell.angle_alpha   90.00
_cell.angle_beta   90.00
_cell.angle_gamma   90.00
#
_symmetry.space_group_name_H-M   'P 1'
#
loop_
_entity.id
_entity.type
_entity.pdbx_description
1 polymer ?
#
loop_
_entity_poly.entity_id
_entity_poly.type
_entity_poly.pdbx_seq_one_letter_code
_entity_poly.pdbx_strand_id
1 'polypeptide(L)'
;RSGGALLGAQGGRVVSVDCGVVKQRIFDTKTRTLRDFEPIRPGHVSIYLCGATPQAQPHIGHLRSGVAFDILRRWLTQQGLEVEFVRNVTDIDDKILTKSAESGWDWWAWAYRFEREFTSAYDTLGVQAPTYEPRATGHIPDQIDLVSRLIDAGHAYSDGRGNVYFDVHSQADYGSLTRQ
;
A
#
# COMPACT_ATOMS: atom_id res chain seq x y z
N ARG A 1 45.57 -22.07 -48.17
CA ARG A 1 46.28 -22.78 -47.07
C ARG A 1 46.29 -21.89 -45.87
N SER A 2 45.55 -22.25 -44.87
CA SER A 2 45.91 -22.14 -43.48
C SER A 2 44.63 -22.22 -42.62
N GLY A 3 44.66 -23.15 -41.76
CA GLY A 3 43.63 -23.61 -40.89
C GLY A 3 43.33 -22.59 -39.78
N GLY A 4 42.08 -22.42 -39.50
CA GLY A 4 41.58 -21.74 -38.32
C GLY A 4 41.04 -22.75 -37.35
N ALA A 5 41.64 -22.83 -36.20
CA ALA A 5 41.22 -23.71 -35.11
C ALA A 5 39.89 -23.27 -34.52
N LEU A 6 38.91 -24.17 -34.49
CA LEU A 6 37.67 -24.06 -33.73
C LEU A 6 37.98 -24.29 -32.25
N LEU A 7 37.91 -23.23 -31.45
CA LEU A 7 37.87 -23.33 -29.98
C LEU A 7 36.48 -23.77 -29.57
N GLY A 8 36.41 -24.97 -29.02
CA GLY A 8 35.18 -25.55 -28.48
C GLY A 8 34.64 -24.76 -27.32
N ALA A 9 33.39 -24.33 -27.41
CA ALA A 9 32.62 -23.80 -26.29
C ALA A 9 32.33 -24.95 -25.31
N GLN A 10 32.98 -24.95 -24.17
CA GLN A 10 32.63 -25.82 -23.05
C GLN A 10 31.26 -25.35 -22.51
N GLY A 11 30.27 -26.23 -22.65
CA GLY A 11 28.94 -26.03 -22.10
C GLY A 11 28.98 -25.90 -20.59
N GLY A 12 28.85 -24.68 -20.11
CA GLY A 12 28.59 -24.39 -18.71
C GLY A 12 27.24 -25.04 -18.32
N ARG A 13 27.32 -26.09 -17.50
CA ARG A 13 26.16 -26.71 -16.88
C ARG A 13 25.50 -25.65 -15.98
N VAL A 14 24.39 -25.06 -16.44
CA VAL A 14 23.55 -24.25 -15.57
C VAL A 14 22.98 -25.20 -14.51
N VAL A 15 23.55 -25.14 -13.32
CA VAL A 15 22.99 -25.82 -12.15
C VAL A 15 21.72 -25.06 -11.82
N SER A 16 20.56 -25.59 -12.23
CA SER A 16 19.30 -25.13 -11.67
C SER A 16 19.30 -25.51 -10.19
N VAL A 17 19.57 -24.54 -9.34
CA VAL A 17 19.29 -24.68 -7.92
C VAL A 17 17.77 -24.74 -7.84
N ASP A 18 17.23 -25.93 -7.63
CA ASP A 18 15.84 -26.12 -7.26
C ASP A 18 15.68 -25.52 -5.87
N CYS A 19 15.42 -24.20 -5.84
CA CYS A 19 15.13 -23.48 -4.63
C CYS A 19 13.70 -23.87 -4.26
N GLY A 20 13.58 -24.99 -3.51
CA GLY A 20 12.29 -25.47 -3.04
C GLY A 20 11.44 -24.27 -2.56
N VAL A 21 10.23 -24.17 -3.06
CA VAL A 21 9.30 -23.06 -2.77
C VAL A 21 9.20 -22.91 -1.27
N VAL A 22 9.87 -21.88 -0.72
CA VAL A 22 9.81 -21.58 0.71
C VAL A 22 8.38 -21.13 1.00
N LYS A 23 7.64 -21.94 1.75
CA LYS A 23 6.28 -21.60 2.15
C LYS A 23 6.32 -20.33 3.00
N GLN A 24 5.80 -19.26 2.43
CA GLN A 24 5.64 -17.99 3.15
C GLN A 24 4.51 -18.11 4.16
N ARG A 25 4.75 -17.70 5.40
CA ARG A 25 3.73 -17.62 6.45
C ARG A 25 3.56 -16.18 6.90
N ILE A 26 2.32 -15.74 7.01
CA ILE A 26 1.96 -14.37 7.42
C ILE A 26 1.00 -14.47 8.61
N PHE A 27 1.17 -13.58 9.59
CA PHE A 27 0.24 -13.47 10.69
C PHE A 27 -1.07 -12.84 10.21
N ASP A 28 -2.17 -13.57 10.39
CA ASP A 28 -3.51 -13.12 10.05
C ASP A 28 -4.19 -12.55 11.29
N THR A 29 -4.49 -11.26 11.26
CA THR A 29 -5.14 -10.56 12.38
C THR A 29 -6.51 -11.14 12.72
N LYS A 30 -7.29 -11.56 11.72
CA LYS A 30 -8.63 -12.13 11.92
C LYS A 30 -8.58 -13.44 12.70
N THR A 31 -7.69 -14.34 12.32
CA THR A 31 -7.55 -15.66 12.98
C THR A 31 -6.58 -15.62 14.16
N ARG A 32 -5.72 -14.58 14.28
CA ARG A 32 -4.62 -14.44 15.24
C ARG A 32 -3.62 -15.59 15.21
N THR A 33 -3.40 -16.14 14.03
CA THR A 33 -2.45 -17.23 13.79
C THR A 33 -1.54 -16.94 12.63
N LEU A 34 -0.37 -17.57 12.62
CA LEU A 34 0.46 -17.63 11.43
C LEU A 34 -0.17 -18.62 10.44
N ARG A 35 -0.47 -18.15 9.24
CA ARG A 35 -1.05 -18.97 8.16
C ARG A 35 -0.11 -19.04 6.98
N ASP A 36 -0.15 -20.14 6.24
CA ASP A 36 0.50 -20.23 4.95
C ASP A 36 -0.11 -19.17 4.02
N PHE A 37 0.75 -18.43 3.34
CA PHE A 37 0.31 -17.40 2.41
C PHE A 37 -0.07 -18.05 1.09
N GLU A 38 -1.32 -17.87 0.69
CA GLU A 38 -1.86 -18.33 -0.58
C GLU A 38 -2.43 -17.12 -1.34
N PRO A 39 -1.87 -16.76 -2.51
CA PRO A 39 -2.45 -15.72 -3.34
C PRO A 39 -3.87 -16.06 -3.78
N ILE A 40 -4.78 -15.10 -3.75
CA ILE A 40 -6.16 -15.26 -4.25
C ILE A 40 -6.14 -15.63 -5.74
N ARG A 41 -5.24 -15.03 -6.52
CA ARG A 41 -4.98 -15.36 -7.92
C ARG A 41 -3.60 -16.00 -8.05
N PRO A 42 -3.49 -17.23 -8.54
CA PRO A 42 -2.19 -17.89 -8.68
C PRO A 42 -1.17 -17.03 -9.43
N GLY A 43 0.04 -16.93 -8.88
CA GLY A 43 1.13 -16.17 -9.46
C GLY A 43 1.06 -14.64 -9.23
N HIS A 44 -0.03 -14.09 -8.69
CA HIS A 44 -0.23 -12.65 -8.49
C HIS A 44 -0.53 -12.32 -7.03
N VAL A 45 0.06 -11.25 -6.53
CA VAL A 45 -0.16 -10.73 -5.18
C VAL A 45 -0.51 -9.25 -5.26
N SER A 46 -1.64 -8.86 -4.69
CA SER A 46 -1.99 -7.45 -4.52
C SER A 46 -1.83 -7.07 -3.05
N ILE A 47 -1.08 -6.01 -2.80
CA ILE A 47 -0.84 -5.46 -1.47
C ILE A 47 -1.36 -4.04 -1.44
N TYR A 48 -2.25 -3.73 -0.50
CA TYR A 48 -2.64 -2.36 -0.18
C TYR A 48 -2.04 -1.96 1.17
N LEU A 49 -1.22 -0.93 1.14
CA LEU A 49 -0.64 -0.31 2.33
C LEU A 49 -1.27 1.07 2.56
N CYS A 50 -1.84 1.29 3.75
CA CYS A 50 -2.23 2.65 4.13
C CYS A 50 -1.00 3.55 4.15
N GLY A 51 -1.05 4.58 3.32
CA GLY A 51 0.02 5.57 3.21
C GLY A 51 -0.05 6.63 4.31
N ALA A 52 0.83 7.61 4.21
CA ALA A 52 0.91 8.69 5.18
C ALA A 52 -0.13 9.80 4.89
N THR A 53 -0.48 10.54 5.95
CA THR A 53 -1.07 11.87 5.85
C THR A 53 0.08 12.88 5.83
N PRO A 54 0.35 13.57 4.71
CA PRO A 54 1.48 14.48 4.57
C PRO A 54 1.19 15.83 5.27
N GLN A 55 1.07 15.77 6.59
CA GLN A 55 0.78 16.93 7.44
C GLN A 55 2.02 17.64 7.98
N ALA A 56 3.18 16.99 7.92
CA ALA A 56 4.48 17.46 8.40
C ALA A 56 5.59 16.59 7.80
N GLN A 57 6.84 16.93 8.09
CA GLN A 57 8.01 16.16 7.67
C GLN A 57 7.93 14.69 8.08
N PRO A 58 8.38 13.76 7.22
CA PRO A 58 8.48 12.36 7.59
C PRO A 58 9.51 12.16 8.71
N HIS A 59 9.26 11.16 9.53
CA HIS A 59 10.24 10.67 10.51
C HIS A 59 10.36 9.14 10.40
N ILE A 60 11.36 8.58 11.08
CA ILE A 60 11.69 7.15 10.98
C ILE A 60 10.50 6.22 11.23
N GLY A 61 9.55 6.61 12.09
CA GLY A 61 8.35 5.83 12.36
C GLY A 61 7.45 5.68 11.14
N HIS A 62 7.33 6.73 10.31
CA HIS A 62 6.60 6.66 9.05
C HIS A 62 7.33 5.77 8.03
N LEU A 63 8.65 5.97 7.89
CA LEU A 63 9.44 5.31 6.87
C LEU A 63 9.62 3.80 7.14
N ARG A 64 9.65 3.40 8.42
CA ARG A 64 9.75 2.00 8.82
C ARG A 64 8.68 1.12 8.18
N SER A 65 7.44 1.60 8.13
CA SER A 65 6.34 0.86 7.49
C SER A 65 6.62 0.65 6.00
N GLY A 66 7.01 1.72 5.29
CA GLY A 66 7.36 1.63 3.87
C GLY A 66 8.48 0.63 3.60
N VAL A 67 9.55 0.67 4.39
CA VAL A 67 10.69 -0.27 4.27
C VAL A 67 10.25 -1.71 4.53
N ALA A 68 9.44 -1.95 5.57
CA ALA A 68 9.00 -3.31 5.90
C ALA A 68 8.18 -3.94 4.76
N PHE A 69 7.27 -3.18 4.16
CA PHE A 69 6.47 -3.66 3.03
C PHE A 69 7.25 -3.73 1.72
N ASP A 70 8.28 -2.88 1.53
CA ASP A 70 9.20 -3.01 0.40
C ASP A 70 10.01 -4.31 0.46
N ILE A 71 10.49 -4.69 1.65
CA ILE A 71 11.16 -5.98 1.86
C ILE A 71 10.21 -7.13 1.52
N LEU A 72 8.96 -7.09 1.99
CA LEU A 72 7.96 -8.10 1.67
C LEU A 72 7.71 -8.19 0.15
N ARG A 73 7.52 -7.03 -0.51
CA ARG A 73 7.34 -6.95 -1.96
C ARG A 73 8.50 -7.60 -2.71
N ARG A 74 9.74 -7.23 -2.37
CA ARG A 74 10.95 -7.79 -2.99
C ARG A 74 11.05 -9.30 -2.76
N TRP A 75 10.74 -9.75 -1.57
CA TRP A 75 10.75 -11.17 -1.25
C TRP A 75 9.75 -11.95 -2.07
N LEU A 76 8.51 -11.50 -2.17
CA LEU A 76 7.47 -12.14 -2.98
C LEU A 76 7.84 -12.15 -4.47
N THR A 77 8.40 -11.05 -4.98
CA THR A 77 8.92 -10.98 -6.35
C THR A 77 10.05 -11.97 -6.57
N GLN A 78 10.97 -12.12 -5.61
CA GLN A 78 12.06 -13.11 -5.68
C GLN A 78 11.54 -14.55 -5.70
N GLN A 79 10.36 -14.80 -5.11
CA GLN A 79 9.69 -16.10 -5.19
C GLN A 79 8.95 -16.33 -6.52
N GLY A 80 9.10 -15.44 -7.48
CA GLY A 80 8.48 -15.54 -8.82
C GLY A 80 7.04 -15.05 -8.89
N LEU A 81 6.55 -14.33 -7.88
CA LEU A 81 5.21 -13.75 -7.89
C LEU A 81 5.23 -12.36 -8.52
N GLU A 82 4.22 -12.06 -9.31
CA GLU A 82 3.94 -10.69 -9.76
C GLU A 82 3.26 -9.92 -8.63
N VAL A 83 3.87 -8.82 -8.19
CA VAL A 83 3.37 -8.06 -7.03
C VAL A 83 2.87 -6.71 -7.46
N GLU A 84 1.56 -6.50 -7.33
CA GLU A 84 0.92 -5.20 -7.43
C GLU A 84 0.91 -4.55 -6.03
N PHE A 85 1.56 -3.41 -5.90
CA PHE A 85 1.68 -2.71 -4.63
C PHE A 85 1.02 -1.33 -4.71
N VAL A 86 -0.01 -1.13 -3.93
CA VAL A 86 -0.76 0.13 -3.83
C VAL A 86 -0.51 0.77 -2.47
N ARG A 87 -0.19 2.05 -2.48
CA ARG A 87 -0.06 2.87 -1.26
C ARG A 87 -0.76 4.20 -1.50
N ASN A 88 -1.76 4.53 -0.69
CA ASN A 88 -2.47 5.79 -0.86
C ASN A 88 -1.72 6.98 -0.25
N VAL A 89 -2.13 8.18 -0.66
CA VAL A 89 -1.76 9.45 -0.04
C VAL A 89 -3.04 10.09 0.50
N THR A 90 -3.10 10.33 1.80
CA THR A 90 -4.20 11.05 2.43
C THR A 90 -3.89 12.56 2.37
N ASP A 91 -4.04 13.13 1.19
CA ASP A 91 -3.68 14.50 0.85
C ASP A 91 -4.70 15.55 1.30
N ILE A 92 -5.79 15.12 1.93
CA ILE A 92 -6.75 15.96 2.64
C ILE A 92 -7.14 15.29 3.97
N ASP A 93 -7.04 16.05 5.06
CA ASP A 93 -7.30 15.57 6.44
C ASP A 93 -7.38 16.79 7.35
N ASP A 94 -8.10 16.70 8.48
CA ASP A 94 -8.26 17.82 9.45
C ASP A 94 -6.90 18.35 9.92
N LYS A 95 -5.90 17.49 10.08
CA LYS A 95 -4.56 17.89 10.50
C LYS A 95 -3.84 18.72 9.44
N ILE A 96 -4.07 18.42 8.16
CA ILE A 96 -3.54 19.23 7.05
C ILE A 96 -4.21 20.61 7.06
N LEU A 97 -5.55 20.63 7.15
CA LEU A 97 -6.33 21.86 7.17
C LEU A 97 -5.90 22.78 8.34
N THR A 98 -5.76 22.23 9.54
CA THR A 98 -5.34 22.97 10.72
C THR A 98 -3.93 23.54 10.56
N LYS A 99 -2.95 22.71 10.21
CA LYS A 99 -1.55 23.13 10.10
C LYS A 99 -1.28 24.10 8.96
N SER A 100 -1.95 23.92 7.85
CA SER A 100 -1.84 24.85 6.72
C SER A 100 -2.38 26.23 7.09
N ALA A 101 -3.55 26.29 7.75
CA ALA A 101 -4.15 27.54 8.23
C ALA A 101 -3.25 28.26 9.24
N GLU A 102 -2.70 27.53 10.23
CA GLU A 102 -1.76 28.08 11.22
C GLU A 102 -0.48 28.65 10.58
N SER A 103 -0.08 28.07 9.44
CA SER A 103 1.15 28.46 8.70
C SER A 103 0.89 29.47 7.59
N GLY A 104 -0.36 29.86 7.35
CA GLY A 104 -0.74 30.78 6.29
C GLY A 104 -0.57 30.21 4.88
N TRP A 105 -0.62 28.87 4.73
CA TRP A 105 -0.53 28.17 3.46
C TRP A 105 -1.88 27.64 3.02
N ASP A 106 -2.06 27.53 1.70
CA ASP A 106 -3.15 26.74 1.15
C ASP A 106 -2.97 25.27 1.51
N TRP A 107 -4.03 24.59 1.91
CA TRP A 107 -3.97 23.20 2.37
C TRP A 107 -3.40 22.23 1.30
N TRP A 108 -3.74 22.43 0.05
CA TRP A 108 -3.23 21.60 -1.06
C TRP A 108 -1.73 21.81 -1.29
N ALA A 109 -1.24 23.05 -1.15
CA ALA A 109 0.20 23.36 -1.28
C ALA A 109 0.99 22.78 -0.10
N TRP A 110 0.41 22.84 1.12
CA TRP A 110 0.98 22.20 2.30
C TRP A 110 1.10 20.69 2.14
N ALA A 111 0.01 20.01 1.75
CA ALA A 111 -0.01 18.57 1.51
C ALA A 111 0.99 18.16 0.43
N TYR A 112 0.99 18.86 -0.71
CA TYR A 112 1.91 18.58 -1.81
C TYR A 112 3.39 18.72 -1.40
N ARG A 113 3.72 19.76 -0.62
CA ARG A 113 5.09 19.93 -0.12
C ARG A 113 5.55 18.71 0.67
N PHE A 114 4.78 18.31 1.69
CA PHE A 114 5.18 17.20 2.55
C PHE A 114 5.08 15.84 1.85
N GLU A 115 4.15 15.65 0.91
CA GLU A 115 4.13 14.46 0.05
C GLU A 115 5.46 14.29 -0.69
N ARG A 116 6.02 15.37 -1.22
CA ARG A 116 7.33 15.34 -1.88
C ARG A 116 8.48 15.02 -0.91
N GLU A 117 8.40 15.52 0.30
CA GLU A 117 9.39 15.18 1.34
C GLU A 117 9.32 13.69 1.72
N PHE A 118 8.11 13.11 1.81
CA PHE A 118 7.92 11.67 1.99
C PHE A 118 8.52 10.86 0.83
N THR A 119 8.22 11.24 -0.41
CA THR A 119 8.77 10.58 -1.60
C THR A 119 10.28 10.60 -1.59
N SER A 120 10.89 11.78 -1.37
CA SER A 120 12.35 11.92 -1.30
C SER A 120 12.98 11.07 -0.18
N ALA A 121 12.30 10.96 0.96
CA ALA A 121 12.78 10.12 2.05
C ALA A 121 12.73 8.62 1.72
N TYR A 122 11.66 8.16 1.05
CA TYR A 122 11.57 6.79 0.55
C TYR A 122 12.64 6.51 -0.51
N ASP A 123 12.86 7.42 -1.45
CA ASP A 123 13.90 7.29 -2.48
C ASP A 123 15.29 7.19 -1.86
N THR A 124 15.58 8.01 -0.84
CA THR A 124 16.84 7.98 -0.09
C THR A 124 17.10 6.62 0.56
N LEU A 125 16.04 5.95 1.02
CA LEU A 125 16.11 4.61 1.61
C LEU A 125 16.07 3.48 0.57
N GLY A 126 15.97 3.79 -0.71
CA GLY A 126 15.86 2.81 -1.80
C GLY A 126 14.56 2.02 -1.79
N VAL A 127 13.49 2.53 -1.17
CA VAL A 127 12.15 1.94 -1.21
C VAL A 127 11.59 2.08 -2.62
N GLN A 128 11.11 0.98 -3.18
CA GLN A 128 10.51 0.99 -4.52
C GLN A 128 9.23 1.81 -4.56
N ALA A 129 9.05 2.60 -5.61
CA ALA A 129 7.80 3.29 -5.85
C ALA A 129 6.61 2.31 -5.93
N PRO A 130 5.43 2.68 -5.43
CA PRO A 130 4.24 1.85 -5.59
C PRO A 130 3.89 1.62 -7.06
N THR A 131 3.17 0.54 -7.36
CA THR A 131 2.57 0.33 -8.68
C THR A 131 1.52 1.41 -8.96
N TYR A 132 0.76 1.77 -7.92
CA TYR A 132 -0.21 2.86 -7.97
C TYR A 132 -0.26 3.59 -6.61
N GLU A 133 -0.32 4.91 -6.66
CA GLU A 133 -0.35 5.78 -5.47
C GLU A 133 -1.56 6.74 -5.54
N PRO A 134 -2.77 6.25 -5.20
CA PRO A 134 -3.99 7.05 -5.27
C PRO A 134 -3.99 8.14 -4.18
N ARG A 135 -4.44 9.34 -4.55
CA ARG A 135 -4.71 10.43 -3.61
C ARG A 135 -6.17 10.43 -3.19
N ALA A 136 -6.44 10.74 -1.92
CA ALA A 136 -7.80 10.85 -1.40
C ALA A 136 -8.62 11.87 -2.18
N THR A 137 -8.04 13.04 -2.52
CA THR A 137 -8.72 14.07 -3.32
C THR A 137 -9.07 13.62 -4.72
N GLY A 138 -8.29 12.74 -5.33
CA GLY A 138 -8.54 12.19 -6.65
C GLY A 138 -9.73 11.23 -6.71
N HIS A 139 -10.23 10.76 -5.55
CA HIS A 139 -11.28 9.76 -5.42
C HIS A 139 -12.54 10.28 -4.71
N ILE A 140 -12.72 11.61 -4.61
CA ILE A 140 -13.92 12.20 -4.00
C ILE A 140 -15.22 11.72 -4.67
N PRO A 141 -15.34 11.67 -6.02
CA PRO A 141 -16.54 11.14 -6.65
C PRO A 141 -16.83 9.69 -6.27
N ASP A 142 -15.82 8.83 -6.20
CA ASP A 142 -15.97 7.42 -5.81
C ASP A 142 -16.42 7.30 -4.35
N GLN A 143 -15.90 8.16 -3.47
CA GLN A 143 -16.31 8.22 -2.06
C GLN A 143 -17.77 8.66 -1.93
N ILE A 144 -18.21 9.65 -2.71
CA ILE A 144 -19.60 10.12 -2.72
C ILE A 144 -20.52 8.98 -3.20
N ASP A 145 -20.17 8.28 -4.27
CA ASP A 145 -20.94 7.13 -4.76
C ASP A 145 -21.07 6.05 -3.68
N LEU A 146 -19.94 5.67 -3.05
CA LEU A 146 -19.96 4.68 -1.98
C LEU A 146 -20.85 5.10 -0.81
N VAL A 147 -20.72 6.36 -0.36
CA VAL A 147 -21.54 6.92 0.74
C VAL A 147 -23.01 6.91 0.38
N SER A 148 -23.38 7.31 -0.85
CA SER A 148 -24.76 7.28 -1.32
C SER A 148 -25.34 5.86 -1.28
N ARG A 149 -24.58 4.87 -1.75
CA ARG A 149 -24.99 3.47 -1.70
C ARG A 149 -25.16 2.94 -0.28
N LEU A 150 -24.32 3.40 0.66
CA LEU A 150 -24.45 3.03 2.08
C LEU A 150 -25.71 3.63 2.71
N ILE A 151 -26.07 4.86 2.33
CA ILE A 151 -27.33 5.50 2.78
C ILE A 151 -28.52 4.72 2.21
N ASP A 152 -28.53 4.41 0.92
CA ASP A 152 -29.60 3.67 0.26
C ASP A 152 -29.79 2.27 0.84
N ALA A 153 -28.69 1.63 1.28
CA ALA A 153 -28.70 0.34 1.93
C ALA A 153 -29.08 0.39 3.44
N GLY A 154 -29.25 1.59 4.00
CA GLY A 154 -29.59 1.78 5.41
C GLY A 154 -28.42 1.59 6.39
N HIS A 155 -27.16 1.66 5.87
CA HIS A 155 -25.95 1.55 6.67
C HIS A 155 -25.31 2.89 7.03
N ALA A 156 -25.81 3.98 6.48
CA ALA A 156 -25.32 5.33 6.77
C ALA A 156 -26.49 6.33 6.86
N TYR A 157 -26.30 7.42 7.57
CA TYR A 157 -27.29 8.47 7.74
C TYR A 157 -26.67 9.86 7.76
N SER A 158 -27.41 10.87 7.32
CA SER A 158 -27.03 12.27 7.40
C SER A 158 -27.55 12.87 8.71
N ASP A 159 -26.76 13.74 9.34
CA ASP A 159 -27.16 14.56 10.49
C ASP A 159 -27.95 15.84 10.12
N GLY A 160 -28.18 16.06 8.82
CA GLY A 160 -28.82 17.27 8.29
C GLY A 160 -27.96 18.54 8.38
N ARG A 161 -26.69 18.43 8.79
CA ARG A 161 -25.73 19.54 8.92
C ARG A 161 -24.55 19.41 7.96
N GLY A 162 -24.65 18.52 6.99
CA GLY A 162 -23.63 18.26 5.99
C GLY A 162 -22.68 17.09 6.31
N ASN A 163 -22.89 16.41 7.44
CA ASN A 163 -22.12 15.20 7.76
C ASN A 163 -22.92 13.94 7.46
N VAL A 164 -22.21 12.87 7.13
CA VAL A 164 -22.75 11.52 6.99
C VAL A 164 -21.97 10.58 7.90
N TYR A 165 -22.70 9.75 8.63
CA TYR A 165 -22.14 8.79 9.56
C TYR A 165 -22.54 7.37 9.15
N PHE A 166 -21.59 6.43 9.30
CA PHE A 166 -21.89 5.01 9.19
C PHE A 166 -22.54 4.50 10.49
N ASP A 167 -23.65 3.80 10.36
CA ASP A 167 -24.27 3.14 11.50
C ASP A 167 -23.57 1.80 11.79
N VAL A 168 -22.70 1.80 12.79
CA VAL A 168 -21.92 0.62 13.18
C VAL A 168 -22.80 -0.53 13.67
N HIS A 169 -24.02 -0.24 14.16
CA HIS A 169 -24.97 -1.25 14.62
C HIS A 169 -25.69 -1.95 13.46
N SER A 170 -25.68 -1.37 12.27
CA SER A 170 -26.26 -1.96 11.07
C SER A 170 -25.43 -3.14 10.53
N GLN A 171 -24.21 -3.33 11.01
CA GLN A 171 -23.31 -4.41 10.59
C GLN A 171 -22.97 -5.31 11.78
N ALA A 172 -23.53 -6.54 11.79
CA ALA A 172 -23.44 -7.46 12.91
C ALA A 172 -22.02 -7.89 13.30
N ASP A 173 -21.10 -7.89 12.35
CA ASP A 173 -19.69 -8.27 12.55
C ASP A 173 -18.73 -7.08 12.61
N TYR A 174 -19.26 -5.85 12.78
CA TYR A 174 -18.42 -4.65 12.91
C TYR A 174 -17.42 -4.81 14.08
N GLY A 175 -16.18 -4.46 13.85
CA GLY A 175 -15.11 -4.61 14.83
C GLY A 175 -14.58 -6.04 15.01
N SER A 176 -15.15 -7.06 14.35
CA SER A 176 -14.76 -8.47 14.51
C SER A 176 -13.31 -8.75 14.11
N LEU A 177 -12.73 -7.98 13.19
CA LEU A 177 -11.35 -8.12 12.73
C LEU A 177 -10.35 -7.83 13.86
N THR A 178 -10.54 -6.73 14.57
CA THR A 178 -9.65 -6.27 15.66
C THR A 178 -10.17 -6.65 17.04
N ARG A 179 -11.44 -7.04 17.13
CA ARG A 179 -12.18 -7.32 18.38
C ARG A 179 -12.25 -6.08 19.30
N GLN A 180 -12.42 -4.92 18.70
CA GLN A 180 -12.65 -3.64 19.37
C GLN A 180 -14.15 -3.31 19.35
#